data_2a6c1c9996c3d5afc18d500fda1827a6
#
_entry.id   2a6c1c9996c3d5afc18d500fda1827a6
#
_cell.length_a   1.000
_cell.length_b   1.000
_cell.length_c   1.000
_cell.angle_alpha   90.00
_cell.angle_beta   90.00
_cell.angle_gamma   90.00
#
_symmetry.space_group_name_H-M   'P 1'
#
loop_
_entity.id
_entity.type
_entity.pdbx_description
1 polymer ?
#
loop_
_entity_poly.entity_id
_entity_poly.type
_entity_poly.pdbx_seq_one_letter_code
_entity_poly.pdbx_strand_id
1 'polypeptide(L)'
;MSKVLQVKRQREIFGLSLLYWGLWLAILILWMGRFVTSFLSIYLVSALHINEGVVGTVVSMYGFGSIVGCLFGGTLSDRFGRQPMIVIGEIGAAAALLVVSILAHPIGLGAALFVYGAFASLPSPAIAAYIADVVPVQRQQRAYVLQSWAINFGYAIGPIVANQLVKVSYSLMFYVEAAVMIGVTALLVAFFREVKHLGIAVPVAVAHSARTAVPDDDNAAGARGDGSGQALSHDSNGSAISLASTTTSIGPGESTTPPTGSSNTVSDEPAAQKPSPSSPSMRESWRRVLTDVPFLAFSVLMFGYFLVYFQSTSGLPIAMTNLGLGLGDYSVLLTINGFMLCALQIPAMKIFARMGNSRVLVAGLAVTVIGYAVQIVADSWAGFALAVVLWTLGELGTFPIATTTVAAMAPSSARGTYQGVYNVLWSLSIALAPMIGGWVISDFGGRVLWIACTLVLIAVTCGLRVTKASRDRAMARNVREQVAE
;
A
#
# COMPACT_ATOMS: atom_id res chain seq x y z
N MET A 1 11.64 17.10 42.60
CA MET A 1 12.85 16.41 42.02
C MET A 1 12.36 15.54 40.88
N SER A 2 12.62 16.01 39.70
CA SER A 2 12.17 15.45 38.41
C SER A 2 12.92 14.14 38.12
N LYS A 3 12.22 13.00 38.08
CA LYS A 3 12.74 11.77 37.47
C LYS A 3 12.69 11.97 35.97
N VAL A 4 13.77 12.51 35.41
CA VAL A 4 14.05 12.43 33.98
C VAL A 4 14.21 10.94 33.66
N LEU A 5 13.20 10.36 33.02
CA LEU A 5 13.27 9.02 32.43
C LEU A 5 14.43 9.02 31.44
N GLN A 6 15.55 8.41 31.83
CA GLN A 6 16.62 8.05 30.90
C GLN A 6 16.04 7.07 29.88
N VAL A 7 15.61 7.60 28.74
CA VAL A 7 15.32 6.80 27.54
C VAL A 7 16.64 6.10 27.18
N LYS A 8 16.75 4.82 27.53
CA LYS A 8 17.87 3.97 27.13
C LYS A 8 18.01 4.11 25.62
N ARG A 9 19.13 4.68 25.17
CA ARG A 9 19.46 4.91 23.75
C ARG A 9 19.23 3.60 23.01
N GLN A 10 18.16 3.51 22.21
CA GLN A 10 17.87 2.33 21.39
C GLN A 10 19.06 2.14 20.43
N ARG A 11 19.54 0.89 20.31
CA ARG A 11 20.54 0.56 19.28
C ARG A 11 19.91 0.88 17.92
N GLU A 12 20.42 1.89 17.25
CA GLU A 12 20.02 2.25 15.89
C GLU A 12 20.97 1.56 14.90
N ILE A 13 20.41 0.86 13.93
CA ILE A 13 21.12 0.30 12.78
C ILE A 13 20.72 1.13 11.58
N PHE A 14 21.68 1.75 10.90
CA PHE A 14 21.41 2.69 9.80
C PHE A 14 20.42 3.81 10.17
N GLY A 15 20.39 4.24 11.43
CA GLY A 15 19.51 5.29 11.90
C GLY A 15 18.04 4.88 12.12
N LEU A 16 17.72 3.59 12.11
CA LEU A 16 16.40 3.05 12.40
C LEU A 16 16.47 2.12 13.62
N SER A 17 15.39 2.08 14.40
CA SER A 17 15.32 1.29 15.62
C SER A 17 15.37 -0.21 15.35
N LEU A 18 15.83 -1.00 16.31
CA LEU A 18 15.80 -2.46 16.24
C LEU A 18 14.36 -2.98 16.06
N LEU A 19 13.37 -2.29 16.64
CA LEU A 19 11.94 -2.57 16.46
C LEU A 19 11.50 -2.53 14.99
N TYR A 20 11.98 -1.53 14.27
CA TYR A 20 11.71 -1.42 12.84
C TYR A 20 12.35 -2.58 12.05
N TRP A 21 13.61 -2.93 12.36
CA TRP A 21 14.30 -4.01 11.64
C TRP A 21 13.71 -5.40 11.91
N GLY A 22 13.20 -5.63 13.12
CA GLY A 22 12.45 -6.86 13.43
C GLY A 22 11.17 -6.97 12.59
N LEU A 23 10.39 -5.89 12.50
CA LEU A 23 9.21 -5.84 11.65
C LEU A 23 9.58 -5.97 10.16
N TRP A 24 10.64 -5.29 9.70
CA TRP A 24 11.12 -5.34 8.33
C TRP A 24 11.50 -6.77 7.90
N LEU A 25 12.24 -7.49 8.75
CA LEU A 25 12.62 -8.88 8.49
C LEU A 25 11.38 -9.80 8.46
N ALA A 26 10.43 -9.59 9.35
CA ALA A 26 9.17 -10.32 9.33
C ALA A 26 8.38 -10.08 8.03
N ILE A 27 8.27 -8.83 7.58
CA ILE A 27 7.65 -8.48 6.30
C ILE A 27 8.37 -9.18 5.14
N LEU A 28 9.69 -9.15 5.10
CA LEU A 28 10.47 -9.82 4.06
C LEU A 28 10.15 -11.31 3.99
N ILE A 29 10.22 -12.02 5.13
CA ILE A 29 9.96 -13.47 5.17
C ILE A 29 8.50 -13.79 4.82
N LEU A 30 7.54 -13.00 5.31
CA LEU A 30 6.13 -13.15 4.96
C LEU A 30 5.90 -13.02 3.45
N TRP A 31 6.51 -12.02 2.80
CA TRP A 31 6.34 -11.83 1.37
C TRP A 31 7.10 -12.85 0.53
N MET A 32 8.20 -13.41 1.04
CA MET A 32 8.84 -14.59 0.41
C MET A 32 7.96 -15.84 0.46
N GLY A 33 7.12 -15.96 1.48
CA GLY A 33 6.17 -17.07 1.65
C GLY A 33 4.79 -16.82 1.04
N ARG A 34 4.42 -15.60 0.67
CA ARG A 34 3.12 -15.25 0.08
C ARG A 34 3.11 -15.44 -1.43
N PHE A 35 2.98 -16.67 -1.88
CA PHE A 35 2.99 -17.00 -3.30
C PHE A 35 1.69 -17.63 -3.80
N VAL A 36 0.82 -18.14 -2.90
CA VAL A 36 -0.43 -18.83 -3.28
C VAL A 36 -1.31 -17.95 -4.17
N THR A 37 -1.48 -16.67 -3.82
CA THR A 37 -2.33 -15.74 -4.59
C THR A 37 -1.87 -15.58 -6.04
N SER A 38 -0.56 -15.63 -6.30
CA SER A 38 0.00 -15.51 -7.65
C SER A 38 -0.17 -16.80 -8.48
N PHE A 39 -0.26 -17.95 -7.82
CA PHE A 39 -0.37 -19.25 -8.48
C PHE A 39 -1.78 -19.84 -8.40
N LEU A 40 -2.69 -19.18 -7.71
CA LEU A 40 -4.03 -19.67 -7.45
C LEU A 40 -4.81 -19.96 -8.75
N SER A 41 -4.73 -19.06 -9.73
CA SER A 41 -5.40 -19.25 -11.02
C SER A 41 -4.90 -20.50 -11.75
N ILE A 42 -3.58 -20.73 -11.78
CA ILE A 42 -3.00 -21.94 -12.38
C ILE A 42 -3.45 -23.19 -11.62
N TYR A 43 -3.41 -23.16 -10.28
CA TYR A 43 -3.88 -24.29 -9.46
C TYR A 43 -5.31 -24.66 -9.77
N LEU A 44 -6.23 -23.68 -9.83
CA LEU A 44 -7.64 -23.91 -10.08
C LEU A 44 -7.91 -24.45 -11.49
N VAL A 45 -7.18 -23.97 -12.50
CA VAL A 45 -7.28 -24.48 -13.89
C VAL A 45 -6.62 -25.83 -14.04
N SER A 46 -5.35 -25.96 -13.62
CA SER A 46 -4.53 -27.13 -13.96
C SER A 46 -4.74 -28.33 -13.02
N ALA A 47 -4.99 -28.08 -11.72
CA ALA A 47 -5.16 -29.15 -10.73
C ALA A 47 -6.62 -29.51 -10.49
N LEU A 48 -7.53 -28.53 -10.46
CA LEU A 48 -8.95 -28.76 -10.20
C LEU A 48 -9.81 -28.75 -11.46
N HIS A 49 -9.23 -28.46 -12.63
CA HIS A 49 -9.91 -28.42 -13.93
C HIS A 49 -11.16 -27.54 -13.95
N ILE A 50 -11.14 -26.43 -13.18
CA ILE A 50 -12.26 -25.49 -13.11
C ILE A 50 -12.22 -24.58 -14.35
N ASN A 51 -13.39 -24.29 -14.92
CA ASN A 51 -13.52 -23.37 -16.05
C ASN A 51 -12.95 -21.98 -15.72
N GLU A 52 -12.26 -21.35 -16.66
CA GLU A 52 -11.51 -20.10 -16.49
C GLU A 52 -12.38 -18.92 -16.01
N GLY A 53 -13.61 -18.82 -16.51
CA GLY A 53 -14.57 -17.81 -16.07
C GLY A 53 -14.98 -17.99 -14.61
N VAL A 54 -15.15 -19.25 -14.16
CA VAL A 54 -15.40 -19.58 -12.76
C VAL A 54 -14.16 -19.29 -11.91
N VAL A 55 -12.96 -19.66 -12.41
CA VAL A 55 -11.69 -19.36 -11.74
C VAL A 55 -11.53 -17.87 -11.47
N GLY A 56 -11.80 -17.03 -12.47
CA GLY A 56 -11.76 -15.58 -12.32
C GLY A 56 -12.68 -15.08 -11.20
N THR A 57 -13.91 -15.62 -11.13
CA THR A 57 -14.88 -15.27 -10.08
C THR A 57 -14.43 -15.73 -8.70
N VAL A 58 -13.91 -16.96 -8.59
CA VAL A 58 -13.43 -17.55 -7.33
C VAL A 58 -12.22 -16.75 -6.79
N VAL A 59 -11.25 -16.41 -7.66
CA VAL A 59 -10.08 -15.60 -7.27
C VAL A 59 -10.48 -14.19 -6.87
N SER A 60 -11.50 -13.61 -7.50
CA SER A 60 -12.03 -12.27 -7.15
C SER A 60 -12.56 -12.18 -5.72
N MET A 61 -13.02 -13.29 -5.13
CA MET A 61 -13.48 -13.32 -3.74
C MET A 61 -12.36 -12.96 -2.76
N TYR A 62 -11.11 -13.32 -3.05
CA TYR A 62 -9.95 -12.84 -2.29
C TYR A 62 -9.87 -11.30 -2.29
N GLY A 63 -10.04 -10.67 -3.45
CA GLY A 63 -10.03 -9.21 -3.57
C GLY A 63 -11.16 -8.53 -2.80
N PHE A 64 -12.39 -9.06 -2.87
CA PHE A 64 -13.51 -8.54 -2.09
C PHE A 64 -13.29 -8.70 -0.58
N GLY A 65 -12.76 -9.85 -0.14
CA GLY A 65 -12.34 -10.05 1.24
C GLY A 65 -11.28 -9.05 1.67
N SER A 66 -10.30 -8.79 0.81
CA SER A 66 -9.21 -7.82 1.05
C SER A 66 -9.74 -6.40 1.29
N ILE A 67 -10.75 -5.95 0.56
CA ILE A 67 -11.41 -4.66 0.79
C ILE A 67 -11.99 -4.61 2.22
N VAL A 68 -12.72 -5.65 2.61
CA VAL A 68 -13.31 -5.77 3.95
C VAL A 68 -12.22 -5.74 5.02
N GLY A 69 -11.17 -6.54 4.85
CA GLY A 69 -10.02 -6.59 5.78
C GLY A 69 -9.34 -5.23 5.97
N CYS A 70 -9.07 -4.51 4.88
CA CYS A 70 -8.48 -3.18 4.94
C CYS A 70 -9.39 -2.14 5.63
N LEU A 71 -10.70 -2.15 5.33
CA LEU A 71 -11.65 -1.20 5.91
C LEU A 71 -11.78 -1.37 7.43
N PHE A 72 -11.90 -2.62 7.89
CA PHE A 72 -12.03 -2.90 9.32
C PHE A 72 -10.69 -2.93 10.04
N GLY A 73 -9.60 -3.27 9.36
CA GLY A 73 -8.26 -3.39 9.95
C GLY A 73 -7.77 -2.10 10.62
N GLY A 74 -8.04 -0.94 10.04
CA GLY A 74 -7.71 0.36 10.64
C GLY A 74 -8.45 0.59 11.95
N THR A 75 -9.78 0.53 11.92
CA THR A 75 -10.64 0.78 13.10
C THR A 75 -10.41 -0.24 14.22
N LEU A 76 -10.23 -1.51 13.89
CA LEU A 76 -9.90 -2.56 14.86
C LEU A 76 -8.51 -2.35 15.45
N SER A 77 -7.53 -1.97 14.62
CA SER A 77 -6.16 -1.68 15.07
C SER A 77 -6.09 -0.51 16.04
N ASP A 78 -6.93 0.52 15.85
CA ASP A 78 -7.02 1.65 16.76
C ASP A 78 -7.68 1.26 18.10
N ARG A 79 -8.65 0.31 18.07
CA ARG A 79 -9.38 -0.13 19.26
C ARG A 79 -8.63 -1.19 20.06
N PHE A 80 -8.05 -2.18 19.41
CA PHE A 80 -7.43 -3.36 20.06
C PHE A 80 -5.90 -3.30 20.09
N GLY A 81 -5.30 -2.31 19.41
CA GLY A 81 -3.86 -2.14 19.30
C GLY A 81 -3.26 -2.74 18.03
N ARG A 82 -2.07 -2.24 17.64
CA ARG A 82 -1.40 -2.60 16.37
C ARG A 82 -0.95 -4.08 16.35
N GLN A 83 -0.28 -4.51 17.43
CA GLN A 83 0.31 -5.85 17.50
C GLN A 83 -0.75 -6.98 17.47
N PRO A 84 -1.85 -6.95 18.26
CA PRO A 84 -2.89 -7.97 18.18
C PRO A 84 -3.51 -8.09 16.79
N MET A 85 -3.69 -6.99 16.08
CA MET A 85 -4.30 -7.01 14.74
C MET A 85 -3.38 -7.65 13.70
N ILE A 86 -2.06 -7.46 13.81
CA ILE A 86 -1.09 -8.17 12.98
C ILE A 86 -1.17 -9.67 13.24
N VAL A 87 -1.17 -10.08 14.50
CA VAL A 87 -1.22 -11.49 14.91
C VAL A 87 -2.53 -12.17 14.47
N ILE A 88 -3.67 -11.55 14.76
CA ILE A 88 -5.00 -12.08 14.39
C ILE A 88 -5.13 -12.21 12.87
N GLY A 89 -4.67 -11.21 12.13
CA GLY A 89 -4.70 -11.22 10.67
C GLY A 89 -3.88 -12.36 10.07
N GLU A 90 -2.63 -12.51 10.49
CA GLU A 90 -1.76 -13.57 9.95
C GLU A 90 -2.21 -14.98 10.35
N ILE A 91 -2.65 -15.20 11.60
CA ILE A 91 -3.16 -16.51 12.05
C ILE A 91 -4.49 -16.83 11.35
N GLY A 92 -5.40 -15.86 11.25
CA GLY A 92 -6.67 -16.04 10.55
C GLY A 92 -6.47 -16.32 9.05
N ALA A 93 -5.51 -15.64 8.42
CA ALA A 93 -5.14 -15.89 7.03
C ALA A 93 -4.55 -17.31 6.86
N ALA A 94 -3.63 -17.74 7.73
CA ALA A 94 -3.07 -19.09 7.70
C ALA A 94 -4.16 -20.16 7.86
N ALA A 95 -5.09 -19.99 8.80
CA ALA A 95 -6.22 -20.91 9.01
C ALA A 95 -7.13 -20.96 7.78
N ALA A 96 -7.50 -19.81 7.21
CA ALA A 96 -8.31 -19.75 6.01
C ALA A 96 -7.62 -20.42 4.81
N LEU A 97 -6.30 -20.24 4.67
CA LEU A 97 -5.50 -20.85 3.61
C LEU A 97 -5.46 -22.39 3.73
N LEU A 98 -5.38 -22.92 4.95
CA LEU A 98 -5.50 -24.37 5.19
C LEU A 98 -6.88 -24.88 4.81
N VAL A 99 -7.95 -24.12 5.03
CA VAL A 99 -9.30 -24.47 4.55
C VAL A 99 -9.35 -24.46 3.02
N VAL A 100 -8.74 -23.48 2.35
CA VAL A 100 -8.64 -23.46 0.88
C VAL A 100 -7.98 -24.73 0.35
N SER A 101 -6.94 -25.26 1.02
CA SER A 101 -6.17 -26.42 0.56
C SER A 101 -6.96 -27.74 0.51
N ILE A 102 -8.08 -27.84 1.24
CA ILE A 102 -8.91 -29.05 1.34
C ILE A 102 -10.22 -28.94 0.55
N LEU A 103 -10.55 -27.77 0.04
CA LEU A 103 -11.76 -27.53 -0.73
C LEU A 103 -11.51 -27.74 -2.23
N ALA A 104 -12.47 -28.37 -2.92
CA ALA A 104 -12.46 -28.53 -4.37
C ALA A 104 -13.66 -27.84 -5.05
N HIS A 105 -14.75 -27.59 -4.31
CA HIS A 105 -15.97 -27.02 -4.88
C HIS A 105 -15.85 -25.48 -5.01
N PRO A 106 -16.14 -24.87 -6.19
CA PRO A 106 -15.93 -23.45 -6.45
C PRO A 106 -16.57 -22.49 -5.44
N ILE A 107 -17.79 -22.77 -4.98
CA ILE A 107 -18.49 -21.92 -3.99
C ILE A 107 -17.75 -21.93 -2.64
N GLY A 108 -17.35 -23.13 -2.17
CA GLY A 108 -16.57 -23.25 -0.93
C GLY A 108 -15.21 -22.57 -1.03
N LEU A 109 -14.52 -22.76 -2.16
CA LEU A 109 -13.25 -22.07 -2.47
C LEU A 109 -13.42 -20.54 -2.46
N GLY A 110 -14.46 -20.02 -3.12
CA GLY A 110 -14.74 -18.58 -3.12
C GLY A 110 -14.99 -18.02 -1.71
N ALA A 111 -15.79 -18.71 -0.89
CA ALA A 111 -16.04 -18.31 0.49
C ALA A 111 -14.77 -18.35 1.34
N ALA A 112 -13.95 -19.40 1.22
CA ALA A 112 -12.68 -19.52 1.95
C ALA A 112 -11.67 -18.46 1.50
N LEU A 113 -11.61 -18.15 0.19
CA LEU A 113 -10.75 -17.09 -0.35
C LEU A 113 -11.19 -15.69 0.09
N PHE A 114 -12.49 -15.45 0.21
CA PHE A 114 -13.00 -14.21 0.79
C PHE A 114 -12.51 -14.03 2.23
N VAL A 115 -12.63 -15.07 3.05
CA VAL A 115 -12.14 -15.07 4.44
C VAL A 115 -10.62 -14.90 4.47
N TYR A 116 -9.89 -15.63 3.61
CA TYR A 116 -8.44 -15.48 3.48
C TYR A 116 -8.05 -14.04 3.11
N GLY A 117 -8.68 -13.43 2.11
CA GLY A 117 -8.44 -12.05 1.71
C GLY A 117 -8.70 -11.04 2.83
N ALA A 118 -9.79 -11.24 3.61
CA ALA A 118 -10.13 -10.39 4.73
C ALA A 118 -9.06 -10.42 5.82
N PHE A 119 -8.63 -11.61 6.25
CA PHE A 119 -7.59 -11.74 7.27
C PHE A 119 -6.20 -11.34 6.75
N ALA A 120 -5.83 -11.68 5.52
CA ALA A 120 -4.54 -11.34 4.93
C ALA A 120 -4.30 -9.83 4.76
N SER A 121 -5.38 -9.05 4.62
CA SER A 121 -5.30 -7.59 4.43
C SER A 121 -5.51 -6.78 5.72
N LEU A 122 -6.06 -7.41 6.76
CA LEU A 122 -6.29 -6.79 8.07
C LEU A 122 -5.02 -6.23 8.73
N PRO A 123 -3.82 -6.85 8.61
CA PRO A 123 -2.58 -6.31 9.15
C PRO A 123 -2.06 -5.05 8.46
N SER A 124 -2.43 -4.79 7.20
CA SER A 124 -1.82 -3.72 6.40
C SER A 124 -1.89 -2.33 7.04
N PRO A 125 -3.05 -1.81 7.49
CA PRO A 125 -3.11 -0.52 8.17
C PRO A 125 -2.41 -0.56 9.54
N ALA A 126 -2.44 -1.69 10.25
CA ALA A 126 -1.75 -1.85 11.52
C ALA A 126 -0.22 -1.77 11.38
N ILE A 127 0.34 -2.37 10.33
CA ILE A 127 1.78 -2.31 10.00
C ILE A 127 2.19 -0.88 9.67
N ALA A 128 1.41 -0.19 8.81
CA ALA A 128 1.70 1.19 8.45
C ALA A 128 1.68 2.12 9.68
N ALA A 129 0.68 1.98 10.54
CA ALA A 129 0.60 2.72 11.78
C ALA A 129 1.74 2.37 12.75
N TYR A 130 2.10 1.10 12.87
CA TYR A 130 3.24 0.67 13.71
C TYR A 130 4.56 1.30 13.25
N ILE A 131 4.83 1.36 11.96
CA ILE A 131 6.01 2.04 11.42
C ILE A 131 5.99 3.53 11.77
N ALA A 132 4.83 4.18 11.64
CA ALA A 132 4.66 5.59 12.01
C ALA A 132 4.91 5.83 13.50
N ASP A 133 4.52 4.88 14.36
CA ASP A 133 4.69 4.97 15.82
C ASP A 133 6.15 4.76 16.25
N VAL A 134 6.91 3.85 15.60
CA VAL A 134 8.28 3.48 16.01
C VAL A 134 9.39 4.25 15.29
N VAL A 135 9.08 4.94 14.19
CA VAL A 135 10.07 5.65 13.38
C VAL A 135 9.84 7.17 13.47
N PRO A 136 10.87 7.98 13.80
CA PRO A 136 10.76 9.42 13.80
C PRO A 136 10.29 9.97 12.45
N VAL A 137 9.45 11.01 12.44
CA VAL A 137 8.81 11.59 11.24
C VAL A 137 9.83 11.86 10.12
N GLN A 138 11.03 12.37 10.48
CA GLN A 138 12.09 12.70 9.53
C GLN A 138 12.67 11.47 8.80
N ARG A 139 12.46 10.27 9.34
CA ARG A 139 13.00 9.00 8.81
C ARG A 139 11.91 8.06 8.26
N GLN A 140 10.63 8.40 8.43
CA GLN A 140 9.50 7.55 8.00
C GLN A 140 9.54 7.27 6.50
N GLN A 141 9.84 8.26 5.68
CA GLN A 141 9.98 8.07 4.23
C GLN A 141 10.98 6.96 3.89
N ARG A 142 12.14 6.96 4.56
CA ARG A 142 13.16 5.91 4.36
C ARG A 142 12.66 4.54 4.82
N ALA A 143 11.93 4.48 5.93
CA ALA A 143 11.37 3.24 6.44
C ALA A 143 10.36 2.63 5.46
N TYR A 144 9.44 3.42 4.91
CA TYR A 144 8.47 2.93 3.90
C TYR A 144 9.15 2.50 2.60
N VAL A 145 10.21 3.18 2.15
CA VAL A 145 11.00 2.75 0.98
C VAL A 145 11.64 1.37 1.24
N LEU A 146 12.24 1.17 2.40
CA LEU A 146 12.83 -0.11 2.79
C LEU A 146 11.76 -1.21 2.94
N GLN A 147 10.58 -0.88 3.47
CA GLN A 147 9.44 -1.80 3.52
C GLN A 147 9.03 -2.24 2.11
N SER A 148 8.86 -1.29 1.18
CA SER A 148 8.55 -1.58 -0.22
C SER A 148 9.60 -2.48 -0.86
N TRP A 149 10.87 -2.26 -0.54
CA TRP A 149 11.98 -3.09 -1.02
C TRP A 149 11.91 -4.52 -0.48
N ALA A 150 11.56 -4.71 0.80
CA ALA A 150 11.34 -6.03 1.38
C ALA A 150 10.20 -6.78 0.69
N ILE A 151 9.09 -6.09 0.41
CA ILE A 151 7.94 -6.63 -0.31
C ILE A 151 8.35 -7.09 -1.72
N ASN A 152 8.98 -6.23 -2.51
CA ASN A 152 9.38 -6.53 -3.88
C ASN A 152 10.42 -7.67 -3.94
N PHE A 153 11.38 -7.69 -3.01
CA PHE A 153 12.39 -8.74 -2.93
C PHE A 153 11.76 -10.08 -2.53
N GLY A 154 10.84 -10.07 -1.56
CA GLY A 154 10.06 -11.26 -1.20
C GLY A 154 9.25 -11.77 -2.38
N TYR A 155 8.57 -10.88 -3.09
CA TYR A 155 7.79 -11.19 -4.28
C TYR A 155 8.65 -11.73 -5.45
N ALA A 156 9.93 -11.36 -5.52
CA ALA A 156 10.87 -11.90 -6.52
C ALA A 156 11.29 -13.34 -6.21
N ILE A 157 11.45 -13.70 -4.93
CA ILE A 157 11.91 -15.02 -4.49
C ILE A 157 10.75 -16.01 -4.35
N GLY A 158 9.58 -15.55 -3.86
CA GLY A 158 8.42 -16.39 -3.60
C GLY A 158 8.06 -17.34 -4.74
N PRO A 159 7.97 -16.86 -6.00
CA PRO A 159 7.67 -17.70 -7.16
C PRO A 159 8.66 -18.84 -7.39
N ILE A 160 9.95 -18.64 -7.14
CA ILE A 160 10.97 -19.69 -7.25
C ILE A 160 10.70 -20.81 -6.24
N VAL A 161 10.42 -20.43 -5.00
CA VAL A 161 10.07 -21.36 -3.93
C VAL A 161 8.80 -22.12 -4.28
N ALA A 162 7.74 -21.43 -4.66
CA ALA A 162 6.48 -22.02 -5.06
C ALA A 162 6.65 -23.05 -6.19
N ASN A 163 7.46 -22.74 -7.21
CA ASN A 163 7.72 -23.66 -8.30
C ASN A 163 8.38 -24.98 -7.83
N GLN A 164 9.27 -24.94 -6.85
CA GLN A 164 9.85 -26.17 -6.30
C GLN A 164 8.84 -26.97 -5.49
N LEU A 165 7.98 -26.29 -4.72
CA LEU A 165 6.96 -26.94 -3.91
C LEU A 165 5.92 -27.66 -4.79
N VAL A 166 5.48 -27.02 -5.86
CA VAL A 166 4.47 -27.58 -6.78
C VAL A 166 4.97 -28.81 -7.53
N LYS A 167 6.28 -28.95 -7.78
CA LYS A 167 6.85 -30.19 -8.34
C LYS A 167 6.63 -31.41 -7.44
N VAL A 168 6.46 -31.19 -6.13
CA VAL A 168 6.15 -32.24 -5.17
C VAL A 168 4.63 -32.39 -5.05
N SER A 169 3.92 -31.32 -4.76
CA SER A 169 2.44 -31.28 -4.67
C SER A 169 1.94 -29.83 -4.64
N TYR A 170 0.81 -29.57 -5.30
CA TYR A 170 0.12 -28.28 -5.17
C TYR A 170 -0.30 -27.99 -3.72
N SER A 171 -0.73 -28.99 -2.97
CA SER A 171 -1.15 -28.82 -1.58
C SER A 171 -0.01 -28.35 -0.68
N LEU A 172 1.23 -28.73 -1.00
CA LEU A 172 2.43 -28.33 -0.24
C LEU A 172 2.62 -26.80 -0.26
N MET A 173 2.24 -26.13 -1.33
CA MET A 173 2.27 -24.69 -1.46
C MET A 173 1.43 -24.00 -0.37
N PHE A 174 0.19 -24.48 -0.14
CA PHE A 174 -0.70 -23.95 0.89
C PHE A 174 -0.15 -24.19 2.30
N TYR A 175 0.35 -25.40 2.56
CA TYR A 175 0.88 -25.76 3.88
C TYR A 175 2.14 -24.97 4.24
N VAL A 176 3.05 -24.78 3.27
CA VAL A 176 4.28 -24.02 3.49
C VAL A 176 3.98 -22.55 3.72
N GLU A 177 3.08 -21.93 2.92
CA GLU A 177 2.68 -20.54 3.15
C GLU A 177 2.03 -20.37 4.52
N ALA A 178 1.10 -21.25 4.92
CA ALA A 178 0.49 -21.23 6.24
C ALA A 178 1.53 -21.40 7.36
N ALA A 179 2.48 -22.32 7.18
CA ALA A 179 3.57 -22.53 8.16
C ALA A 179 4.48 -21.30 8.28
N VAL A 180 4.81 -20.63 7.19
CA VAL A 180 5.57 -19.37 7.19
C VAL A 180 4.80 -18.28 7.92
N MET A 181 3.50 -18.09 7.65
CA MET A 181 2.65 -17.12 8.35
C MET A 181 2.63 -17.37 9.86
N ILE A 182 2.41 -18.61 10.29
CA ILE A 182 2.38 -18.99 11.70
C ILE A 182 3.77 -18.80 12.33
N GLY A 183 4.82 -19.27 11.67
CA GLY A 183 6.20 -19.18 12.17
C GLY A 183 6.69 -17.75 12.36
N VAL A 184 6.45 -16.90 11.36
CA VAL A 184 6.81 -15.47 11.44
C VAL A 184 5.96 -14.75 12.49
N THR A 185 4.68 -15.09 12.60
CA THR A 185 3.82 -14.51 13.65
C THR A 185 4.29 -14.91 15.04
N ALA A 186 4.67 -16.17 15.25
CA ALA A 186 5.24 -16.63 16.52
C ALA A 186 6.55 -15.89 16.83
N LEU A 187 7.42 -15.71 15.82
CA LEU A 187 8.67 -14.94 15.97
C LEU A 187 8.40 -13.47 16.31
N LEU A 188 7.41 -12.83 15.67
CA LEU A 188 7.01 -11.45 15.99
C LEU A 188 6.47 -11.34 17.42
N VAL A 189 5.63 -12.27 17.86
CA VAL A 189 5.12 -12.29 19.24
C VAL A 189 6.24 -12.45 20.24
N ALA A 190 7.18 -13.37 20.00
CA ALA A 190 8.36 -13.55 20.86
C ALA A 190 9.21 -12.28 20.89
N PHE A 191 9.46 -11.66 19.73
CA PHE A 191 10.19 -10.41 19.60
C PHE A 191 9.52 -9.26 20.37
N PHE A 192 8.21 -9.08 20.24
CA PHE A 192 7.48 -8.04 20.97
C PHE A 192 7.48 -8.26 22.47
N ARG A 193 7.43 -9.52 22.94
CA ARG A 193 7.56 -9.88 24.37
C ARG A 193 8.94 -9.52 24.90
N GLU A 194 10.00 -9.89 24.19
CA GLU A 194 11.38 -9.60 24.59
C GLU A 194 11.65 -8.09 24.67
N VAL A 195 11.19 -7.33 23.68
CA VAL A 195 11.28 -5.87 23.67
C VAL A 195 10.57 -5.24 24.87
N LYS A 196 9.41 -5.77 25.24
CA LYS A 196 8.66 -5.33 26.43
C LYS A 196 9.42 -5.66 27.71
N HIS A 197 10.05 -6.85 27.81
CA HIS A 197 10.88 -7.24 28.95
C HIS A 197 12.13 -6.37 29.10
N LEU A 198 12.72 -5.95 27.99
CA LEU A 198 13.88 -5.04 27.99
C LEU A 198 13.53 -3.59 28.38
N GLY A 199 12.25 -3.30 28.67
CA GLY A 199 11.78 -1.96 29.05
C GLY A 199 11.90 -0.93 27.93
N ILE A 200 12.00 -1.38 26.69
CA ILE A 200 11.95 -0.50 25.51
C ILE A 200 10.49 -0.11 25.33
N ALA A 201 10.13 1.11 25.76
CA ALA A 201 8.79 1.63 25.58
C ALA A 201 8.47 1.65 24.07
N VAL A 202 7.56 0.79 23.64
CA VAL A 202 6.89 0.97 22.34
C VAL A 202 6.03 2.23 22.51
N PRO A 203 6.21 3.27 21.70
CA PRO A 203 5.35 4.44 21.80
C PRO A 203 3.91 3.99 21.57
N VAL A 204 3.14 3.90 22.63
CA VAL A 204 1.70 3.76 22.53
C VAL A 204 1.20 5.14 22.16
N ALA A 205 0.59 5.30 21.00
CA ALA A 205 0.03 6.56 20.57
C ALA A 205 -0.79 7.18 21.71
N VAL A 206 -0.50 8.44 22.04
CA VAL A 206 -1.03 9.21 23.17
C VAL A 206 -2.57 9.42 23.11
N ALA A 207 -3.26 8.78 22.19
CA ALA A 207 -4.70 8.88 22.01
C ALA A 207 -5.57 8.27 23.14
N HIS A 208 -4.99 7.46 24.05
CA HIS A 208 -5.75 6.87 25.16
C HIS A 208 -5.66 7.67 26.46
N SER A 209 -4.64 8.53 26.65
CA SER A 209 -4.47 9.32 27.88
C SER A 209 -5.38 10.55 27.99
N ALA A 210 -5.97 11.02 26.91
CA ALA A 210 -6.87 12.17 26.97
C ALA A 210 -8.31 11.83 27.40
N ARG A 211 -8.66 10.53 27.47
CA ARG A 211 -10.02 10.11 27.88
C ARG A 211 -10.18 9.69 29.33
N THR A 212 -9.09 9.57 30.09
CA THR A 212 -9.14 9.12 31.50
C THR A 212 -8.68 10.16 32.52
N ALA A 213 -8.40 11.39 32.08
CA ALA A 213 -8.15 12.51 32.98
C ALA A 213 -9.39 13.45 33.01
N VAL A 214 -10.52 12.92 33.43
CA VAL A 214 -11.57 13.75 34.05
C VAL A 214 -11.28 13.65 35.54
N PRO A 215 -10.95 14.76 36.24
CA PRO A 215 -10.94 14.75 37.68
C PRO A 215 -12.39 14.63 38.15
N ASP A 216 -12.66 13.66 39.03
CA ASP A 216 -13.86 13.67 39.88
C ASP A 216 -13.76 14.87 40.80
N ASP A 217 -14.37 15.97 40.43
CA ASP A 217 -14.73 17.06 41.33
C ASP A 217 -16.23 17.04 41.53
N ASP A 218 -16.68 16.20 42.45
CA ASP A 218 -17.94 16.40 43.16
C ASP A 218 -17.77 17.59 44.15
N ASN A 219 -18.13 18.78 43.68
CA ASN A 219 -18.71 19.85 44.49
C ASN A 219 -18.60 21.21 43.79
N ALA A 220 -19.64 21.59 43.07
CA ALA A 220 -20.15 22.95 43.07
C ALA A 220 -21.46 23.03 42.27
N ALA A 221 -22.52 23.26 42.97
CA ALA A 221 -23.83 23.56 42.40
C ALA A 221 -23.83 24.91 41.67
N GLY A 222 -24.47 24.96 40.53
CA GLY A 222 -25.16 26.13 39.99
C GLY A 222 -24.36 27.06 39.09
N ALA A 223 -24.51 26.88 37.77
CA ALA A 223 -24.77 27.98 36.83
C ALA A 223 -25.10 27.42 35.43
N ARG A 224 -26.22 27.84 34.89
CA ARG A 224 -26.72 27.57 33.53
C ARG A 224 -25.79 28.19 32.49
N GLY A 225 -25.53 27.48 31.39
CA GLY A 225 -24.87 28.07 30.21
C GLY A 225 -24.69 27.04 29.11
N ASP A 226 -25.39 27.21 28.01
CA ASP A 226 -25.27 26.52 26.73
C ASP A 226 -23.83 26.43 26.21
N GLY A 227 -23.44 25.28 25.57
CA GLY A 227 -22.16 25.20 24.88
C GLY A 227 -21.80 23.81 24.38
N SER A 228 -22.27 23.52 23.22
CA SER A 228 -21.73 22.59 22.19
C SER A 228 -20.46 21.77 22.51
N GLY A 229 -20.62 20.43 22.55
CA GLY A 229 -19.53 19.47 22.63
C GLY A 229 -18.70 19.39 21.33
N GLN A 230 -17.40 19.56 21.49
CA GLN A 230 -16.44 19.27 20.45
C GLN A 230 -15.90 17.84 20.63
N ALA A 231 -16.24 16.97 19.65
CA ALA A 231 -15.62 15.67 19.48
C ALA A 231 -14.33 15.84 18.69
N LEU A 232 -13.20 15.53 19.30
CA LEU A 232 -11.90 15.41 18.62
C LEU A 232 -11.85 14.11 17.82
N SER A 233 -11.97 14.23 16.51
CA SER A 233 -11.72 13.14 15.59
C SER A 233 -10.23 13.04 15.28
N HIS A 234 -9.65 11.87 15.54
CA HIS A 234 -8.26 11.55 15.23
C HIS A 234 -8.17 10.97 13.83
N ASP A 235 -7.41 11.65 12.97
CA ASP A 235 -7.08 11.21 11.61
C ASP A 235 -6.15 10.00 11.63
N SER A 236 -6.64 8.88 11.10
CA SER A 236 -5.83 7.70 10.76
C SER A 236 -5.25 7.85 9.35
N ASN A 237 -4.04 8.37 9.26
CA ASN A 237 -3.29 8.48 8.01
C ASN A 237 -2.71 7.12 7.59
N GLY A 238 -3.35 6.46 6.64
CA GLY A 238 -2.77 5.36 5.87
C GLY A 238 -1.80 5.91 4.81
N SER A 239 -0.51 5.95 5.13
CA SER A 239 0.50 6.48 4.21
C SER A 239 0.92 5.46 3.18
N ALA A 240 0.45 5.63 1.96
CA ALA A 240 1.15 5.11 0.80
C ALA A 240 2.33 6.03 0.46
N ILE A 241 3.42 5.44 0.07
CA ILE A 241 4.76 6.00 -0.12
C ILE A 241 4.76 7.25 -1.00
N SER A 242 5.13 8.40 -0.44
CA SER A 242 5.44 9.62 -1.20
C SER A 242 6.95 9.86 -1.20
N LEU A 243 7.57 9.74 -2.36
CA LEU A 243 8.95 10.15 -2.63
C LEU A 243 8.94 11.59 -3.14
N ALA A 244 9.14 12.56 -2.26
CA ALA A 244 9.45 13.92 -2.65
C ALA A 244 10.84 14.28 -2.12
N SER A 245 11.80 14.46 -3.04
CA SER A 245 13.13 14.97 -2.76
C SER A 245 13.08 16.50 -2.69
N THR A 246 13.35 17.07 -1.52
CA THR A 246 13.67 18.51 -1.38
C THR A 246 15.15 18.63 -1.09
N THR A 247 15.90 19.07 -2.08
CA THR A 247 17.32 19.45 -1.94
C THR A 247 17.36 20.88 -1.40
N THR A 248 17.76 21.06 -0.15
CA THR A 248 18.11 22.38 0.39
C THR A 248 19.62 22.50 0.43
N SER A 249 20.15 23.42 -0.36
CA SER A 249 21.55 23.79 -0.37
C SER A 249 21.89 24.63 0.88
N ILE A 250 22.89 24.19 1.61
CA ILE A 250 23.49 24.96 2.73
C ILE A 250 24.68 25.74 2.16
N GLY A 251 24.62 27.05 2.27
CA GLY A 251 25.78 27.96 2.12
C GLY A 251 26.25 28.46 3.49
N PRO A 252 27.54 28.63 3.72
CA PRO A 252 28.10 28.99 5.02
C PRO A 252 28.38 30.51 5.15
N GLY A 253 28.32 30.99 6.39
CA GLY A 253 28.89 32.27 6.78
C GLY A 253 27.90 33.11 7.62
N GLU A 254 28.16 33.53 8.75
CA GLU A 254 29.15 34.33 9.42
C GLU A 254 28.67 34.68 10.83
N SER A 255 29.56 34.64 11.76
CA SER A 255 29.42 35.02 13.18
C SER A 255 29.40 36.54 13.36
N THR A 256 28.48 37.05 14.19
CA THR A 256 28.74 38.30 14.97
C THR A 256 27.97 38.30 16.29
N THR A 257 28.69 38.68 17.33
CA THR A 257 28.37 38.82 18.74
C THR A 257 27.35 39.94 19.04
N PRO A 258 26.65 39.88 20.19
CA PRO A 258 25.62 40.85 20.57
C PRO A 258 26.17 42.06 21.32
N PRO A 259 25.46 43.18 21.32
CA PRO A 259 25.60 44.21 22.36
C PRO A 259 24.46 44.14 23.37
N THR A 260 24.86 44.30 24.61
CA THR A 260 24.07 44.48 25.85
C THR A 260 23.21 45.74 25.88
N GLY A 261 22.05 45.62 26.51
CA GLY A 261 21.46 46.63 27.37
C GLY A 261 20.30 47.42 26.81
N SER A 262 19.11 47.19 27.33
CA SER A 262 18.26 48.23 27.95
C SER A 262 16.89 47.66 28.31
N SER A 263 16.55 47.72 29.57
CA SER A 263 15.27 47.40 30.16
C SER A 263 14.21 48.44 29.74
N ASN A 264 13.17 47.99 29.06
CA ASN A 264 11.89 48.68 29.03
C ASN A 264 10.77 47.66 29.26
N THR A 265 10.11 47.79 30.41
CA THR A 265 8.86 47.15 30.77
C THR A 265 7.75 47.67 29.87
N VAL A 266 7.34 46.81 28.93
CA VAL A 266 6.12 46.99 28.15
C VAL A 266 5.16 45.89 28.62
N SER A 267 4.01 46.36 29.12
CA SER A 267 2.88 45.55 29.53
C SER A 267 2.44 44.63 28.38
N ASP A 268 2.62 43.32 28.57
CA ASP A 268 2.10 42.28 27.68
C ASP A 268 0.57 42.19 27.84
N GLU A 269 -0.11 42.82 26.92
CA GLU A 269 -1.50 42.47 26.60
C GLU A 269 -1.47 41.16 25.84
N PRO A 270 -2.19 40.06 26.22
CA PRO A 270 -2.14 38.82 25.50
C PRO A 270 -2.75 39.01 24.11
N ALA A 271 -1.91 39.00 23.10
CA ALA A 271 -2.33 38.97 21.70
C ALA A 271 -3.29 37.80 21.52
N ALA A 272 -4.55 38.11 21.18
CA ALA A 272 -5.58 37.13 20.86
C ALA A 272 -5.03 36.17 19.77
N GLN A 273 -4.75 34.93 20.16
CA GLN A 273 -4.42 33.86 19.22
C GLN A 273 -5.57 33.74 18.23
N LYS A 274 -5.28 34.04 16.95
CA LYS A 274 -6.22 33.74 15.86
C LYS A 274 -6.61 32.29 15.97
N PRO A 275 -7.93 31.94 15.92
CA PRO A 275 -8.37 30.57 15.98
C PRO A 275 -7.70 29.82 14.84
N SER A 276 -6.98 28.72 15.14
CA SER A 276 -6.45 27.80 14.16
C SER A 276 -7.61 27.33 13.27
N PRO A 277 -7.45 27.26 11.94
CA PRO A 277 -8.51 26.84 11.06
C PRO A 277 -8.99 25.45 11.48
N SER A 278 -10.27 25.34 11.81
CA SER A 278 -10.92 24.10 12.23
C SER A 278 -10.76 23.06 11.11
N SER A 279 -10.27 21.87 11.45
CA SER A 279 -10.18 20.74 10.51
C SER A 279 -11.53 20.55 9.81
N PRO A 280 -11.57 20.44 8.48
CA PRO A 280 -12.84 20.29 7.76
C PRO A 280 -13.55 19.04 8.23
N SER A 281 -14.88 19.10 8.33
CA SER A 281 -15.68 17.93 8.69
C SER A 281 -15.46 16.80 7.68
N MET A 282 -15.60 15.54 8.12
CA MET A 282 -15.49 14.37 7.23
C MET A 282 -16.40 14.51 5.99
N ARG A 283 -17.61 15.06 6.18
CA ARG A 283 -18.56 15.31 5.09
C ARG A 283 -18.04 16.34 4.08
N GLU A 284 -17.34 17.36 4.55
CA GLU A 284 -16.74 18.37 3.68
C GLU A 284 -15.54 17.82 2.90
N SER A 285 -14.70 17.00 3.53
CA SER A 285 -13.59 16.30 2.86
C SER A 285 -14.10 15.38 1.75
N TRP A 286 -15.14 14.58 1.99
CA TRP A 286 -15.77 13.75 0.96
C TRP A 286 -16.40 14.59 -0.15
N ARG A 287 -17.09 15.67 0.17
CA ARG A 287 -17.65 16.55 -0.85
C ARG A 287 -16.56 17.15 -1.74
N ARG A 288 -15.44 17.60 -1.16
CA ARG A 288 -14.28 18.09 -1.95
C ARG A 288 -13.75 17.07 -2.90
N VAL A 289 -13.51 15.84 -2.46
CA VAL A 289 -13.01 14.75 -3.31
C VAL A 289 -13.98 14.46 -4.45
N LEU A 290 -15.28 14.33 -4.17
CA LEU A 290 -16.30 13.97 -5.16
C LEU A 290 -16.61 15.10 -6.15
N THR A 291 -16.20 16.34 -5.87
CA THR A 291 -16.34 17.48 -6.79
C THR A 291 -15.05 17.86 -7.50
N ASP A 292 -13.90 17.25 -7.13
CA ASP A 292 -12.61 17.51 -7.78
C ASP A 292 -12.49 16.72 -9.08
N VAL A 293 -13.03 17.27 -10.17
CA VAL A 293 -13.02 16.64 -11.49
C VAL A 293 -11.62 16.23 -11.97
N PRO A 294 -10.56 17.07 -11.85
CA PRO A 294 -9.19 16.65 -12.18
C PRO A 294 -8.72 15.40 -11.44
N PHE A 295 -8.99 15.31 -10.14
CA PHE A 295 -8.63 14.15 -9.33
C PHE A 295 -9.45 12.92 -9.71
N LEU A 296 -10.77 13.06 -9.88
CA LEU A 296 -11.62 11.93 -10.26
C LEU A 296 -11.25 11.39 -11.65
N ALA A 297 -11.01 12.26 -12.61
CA ALA A 297 -10.56 11.87 -13.94
C ALA A 297 -9.22 11.11 -13.89
N PHE A 298 -8.26 11.60 -13.10
CA PHE A 298 -7.00 10.90 -12.86
C PHE A 298 -7.21 9.53 -12.20
N SER A 299 -8.06 9.47 -11.20
CA SER A 299 -8.34 8.24 -10.42
C SER A 299 -9.02 7.18 -11.29
N VAL A 300 -9.98 7.57 -12.14
CA VAL A 300 -10.65 6.65 -13.10
C VAL A 300 -9.66 6.12 -14.14
N LEU A 301 -8.77 6.98 -14.66
CA LEU A 301 -7.72 6.53 -15.59
C LEU A 301 -6.76 5.55 -14.90
N MET A 302 -6.35 5.83 -13.67
CA MET A 302 -5.49 4.92 -12.90
C MET A 302 -6.21 3.62 -12.54
N PHE A 303 -7.52 3.64 -12.31
CA PHE A 303 -8.30 2.42 -12.12
C PHE A 303 -8.25 1.52 -13.35
N GLY A 304 -8.40 2.10 -14.56
CA GLY A 304 -8.20 1.37 -15.81
C GLY A 304 -6.80 0.72 -15.91
N TYR A 305 -5.76 1.46 -15.54
CA TYR A 305 -4.40 0.90 -15.46
C TYR A 305 -4.30 -0.25 -14.45
N PHE A 306 -4.88 -0.13 -13.26
CA PHE A 306 -4.85 -1.17 -12.24
C PHE A 306 -5.59 -2.44 -12.65
N LEU A 307 -6.73 -2.32 -13.33
CA LEU A 307 -7.45 -3.47 -13.89
C LEU A 307 -6.58 -4.27 -14.86
N VAL A 308 -5.80 -3.57 -15.69
CA VAL A 308 -4.85 -4.21 -16.61
C VAL A 308 -3.65 -4.77 -15.86
N TYR A 309 -3.10 -4.03 -14.91
CA TYR A 309 -1.95 -4.48 -14.10
C TYR A 309 -2.21 -5.82 -13.41
N PHE A 310 -3.38 -5.98 -12.80
CA PHE A 310 -3.71 -7.23 -12.11
C PHE A 310 -4.01 -8.40 -13.04
N GLN A 311 -4.05 -8.20 -14.36
CA GLN A 311 -4.06 -9.31 -15.31
C GLN A 311 -2.72 -10.08 -15.31
N SER A 312 -1.64 -9.48 -14.84
CA SER A 312 -0.36 -10.15 -14.66
C SER A 312 -0.42 -11.33 -13.68
N THR A 313 -1.32 -11.27 -12.68
CA THR A 313 -1.50 -12.31 -11.65
C THR A 313 -2.76 -13.18 -11.85
N SER A 314 -3.63 -12.81 -12.77
CA SER A 314 -4.87 -13.55 -13.04
C SER A 314 -4.97 -14.05 -14.48
N GLY A 315 -5.00 -13.16 -15.46
CA GLY A 315 -5.16 -13.52 -16.87
C GLY A 315 -3.88 -14.12 -17.48
N LEU A 316 -2.70 -13.58 -17.16
CA LEU A 316 -1.43 -14.07 -17.71
C LEU A 316 -1.18 -15.55 -17.39
N PRO A 317 -1.26 -16.02 -16.13
CA PRO A 317 -1.05 -17.42 -15.83
C PRO A 317 -2.05 -18.35 -16.54
N ILE A 318 -3.32 -17.94 -16.68
CA ILE A 318 -4.33 -18.71 -17.41
C ILE A 318 -3.97 -18.79 -18.91
N ALA A 319 -3.65 -17.65 -19.53
CA ALA A 319 -3.30 -17.59 -20.94
C ALA A 319 -2.03 -18.41 -21.28
N MET A 320 -1.04 -18.40 -20.38
CA MET A 320 0.17 -19.23 -20.51
C MET A 320 -0.14 -20.73 -20.42
N THR A 321 -1.01 -21.13 -19.47
CA THR A 321 -1.42 -22.53 -19.31
C THR A 321 -2.13 -23.04 -20.56
N ASN A 322 -2.98 -22.23 -21.19
CA ASN A 322 -3.67 -22.57 -22.44
C ASN A 322 -2.72 -22.77 -23.63
N LEU A 323 -1.52 -22.22 -23.57
CA LEU A 323 -0.45 -22.44 -24.54
C LEU A 323 0.50 -23.58 -24.14
N GLY A 324 0.20 -24.34 -23.09
CA GLY A 324 1.02 -25.44 -22.59
C GLY A 324 2.24 -25.01 -21.77
N LEU A 325 2.34 -23.72 -21.43
CA LEU A 325 3.39 -23.20 -20.54
C LEU A 325 3.02 -23.47 -19.08
N GLY A 326 3.94 -24.05 -18.35
CA GLY A 326 3.68 -24.50 -16.98
C GLY A 326 3.86 -23.41 -15.92
N LEU A 327 3.57 -23.79 -14.69
CA LEU A 327 3.77 -22.94 -13.51
C LEU A 327 5.23 -22.48 -13.36
N GLY A 328 6.19 -23.34 -13.76
CA GLY A 328 7.62 -22.99 -13.76
C GLY A 328 7.94 -21.81 -14.67
N ASP A 329 7.37 -21.80 -15.87
CA ASP A 329 7.55 -20.75 -16.85
C ASP A 329 7.02 -19.41 -16.33
N TYR A 330 5.84 -19.42 -15.74
CA TYR A 330 5.23 -18.23 -15.10
C TYR A 330 6.03 -17.75 -13.87
N SER A 331 6.55 -18.69 -13.06
CA SER A 331 7.38 -18.36 -11.89
C SER A 331 8.61 -17.56 -12.26
N VAL A 332 9.28 -17.93 -13.35
CA VAL A 332 10.46 -17.20 -13.84
C VAL A 332 10.08 -15.78 -14.29
N LEU A 333 8.93 -15.60 -14.92
CA LEU A 333 8.47 -14.26 -15.34
C LEU A 333 8.22 -13.34 -14.15
N LEU A 334 7.56 -13.83 -13.09
CA LEU A 334 7.36 -13.07 -11.86
C LEU A 334 8.69 -12.75 -11.16
N THR A 335 9.62 -13.67 -11.19
CA THR A 335 10.97 -13.49 -10.66
C THR A 335 11.72 -12.39 -11.41
N ILE A 336 11.66 -12.39 -12.76
CA ILE A 336 12.23 -11.33 -13.60
C ILE A 336 11.64 -9.97 -13.22
N ASN A 337 10.30 -9.88 -13.11
CA ASN A 337 9.62 -8.64 -12.69
C ASN A 337 10.14 -8.16 -11.32
N GLY A 338 10.11 -9.01 -10.30
CA GLY A 338 10.52 -8.63 -8.94
C GLY A 338 11.99 -8.21 -8.84
N PHE A 339 12.92 -8.96 -9.49
CA PHE A 339 14.33 -8.58 -9.51
C PHE A 339 14.58 -7.29 -10.29
N MET A 340 13.91 -7.08 -11.41
CA MET A 340 14.01 -5.82 -12.16
C MET A 340 13.54 -4.63 -11.32
N LEU A 341 12.43 -4.75 -10.59
CA LEU A 341 11.95 -3.71 -9.69
C LEU A 341 12.99 -3.42 -8.60
N CYS A 342 13.53 -4.44 -7.94
CA CYS A 342 14.55 -4.26 -6.91
C CYS A 342 15.83 -3.59 -7.45
N ALA A 343 16.32 -4.02 -8.60
CA ALA A 343 17.57 -3.53 -9.18
C ALA A 343 17.43 -2.13 -9.79
N LEU A 344 16.32 -1.87 -10.48
CA LEU A 344 16.15 -0.68 -11.30
C LEU A 344 15.40 0.46 -10.58
N GLN A 345 14.67 0.19 -9.50
CA GLN A 345 13.86 1.21 -8.81
C GLN A 345 14.69 2.42 -8.36
N ILE A 346 15.84 2.20 -7.71
CA ILE A 346 16.70 3.28 -7.21
C ILE A 346 17.34 4.08 -8.36
N PRO A 347 17.99 3.45 -9.37
CA PRO A 347 18.52 4.17 -10.54
C PRO A 347 17.44 4.92 -11.31
N ALA A 348 16.28 4.29 -11.54
CA ALA A 348 15.15 4.90 -12.25
C ALA A 348 14.66 6.17 -11.55
N MET A 349 14.52 6.15 -10.22
CA MET A 349 14.12 7.32 -9.44
C MET A 349 15.09 8.50 -9.60
N LYS A 350 16.41 8.25 -9.67
CA LYS A 350 17.41 9.31 -9.91
C LYS A 350 17.28 9.93 -11.31
N ILE A 351 16.95 9.11 -12.31
CA ILE A 351 16.70 9.58 -13.68
C ILE A 351 15.40 10.38 -13.73
N PHE A 352 14.33 9.86 -13.13
CA PHE A 352 12.99 10.46 -13.12
C PHE A 352 12.95 11.79 -12.36
N ALA A 353 13.77 11.97 -11.32
CA ALA A 353 13.88 13.23 -10.59
C ALA A 353 14.28 14.42 -11.48
N ARG A 354 14.94 14.16 -12.63
CA ARG A 354 15.32 15.17 -13.62
C ARG A 354 14.22 15.45 -14.65
N MET A 355 13.16 14.66 -14.63
CA MET A 355 12.04 14.74 -15.59
C MET A 355 10.78 15.21 -14.85
N GLY A 356 9.89 15.90 -15.54
CA GLY A 356 8.59 16.26 -14.95
C GLY A 356 7.69 15.02 -14.78
N ASN A 357 7.01 14.90 -13.64
CA ASN A 357 6.18 13.76 -13.26
C ASN A 357 5.21 13.33 -14.36
N SER A 358 4.53 14.27 -15.02
CA SER A 358 3.60 13.96 -16.13
C SER A 358 4.30 13.32 -17.33
N ARG A 359 5.58 13.67 -17.61
CA ARG A 359 6.31 13.05 -18.73
C ARG A 359 6.72 11.62 -18.39
N VAL A 360 7.21 11.40 -17.16
CA VAL A 360 7.59 10.06 -16.68
C VAL A 360 6.39 9.13 -16.68
N LEU A 361 5.26 9.59 -16.16
CA LEU A 361 4.02 8.81 -16.11
C LEU A 361 3.54 8.39 -17.49
N VAL A 362 3.50 9.33 -18.44
CA VAL A 362 3.05 9.04 -19.83
C VAL A 362 4.07 8.15 -20.55
N ALA A 363 5.37 8.36 -20.36
CA ALA A 363 6.40 7.50 -20.95
C ALA A 363 6.36 6.08 -20.38
N GLY A 364 6.22 5.94 -19.05
CA GLY A 364 6.05 4.64 -18.40
C GLY A 364 4.84 3.87 -18.95
N LEU A 365 3.68 4.53 -19.03
CA LEU A 365 2.49 3.92 -19.60
C LEU A 365 2.66 3.58 -21.09
N ALA A 366 3.34 4.40 -21.88
CA ALA A 366 3.60 4.08 -23.28
C ALA A 366 4.48 2.81 -23.43
N VAL A 367 5.46 2.62 -22.56
CA VAL A 367 6.25 1.39 -22.53
C VAL A 367 5.39 0.20 -22.08
N THR A 368 4.49 0.39 -21.11
CA THR A 368 3.53 -0.64 -20.69
C THR A 368 2.61 -1.03 -21.85
N VAL A 369 2.09 -0.07 -22.63
CA VAL A 369 1.29 -0.34 -23.85
C VAL A 369 2.05 -1.26 -24.81
N ILE A 370 3.34 -0.98 -25.06
CA ILE A 370 4.16 -1.82 -25.94
C ILE A 370 4.30 -3.22 -25.35
N GLY A 371 4.52 -3.36 -24.04
CA GLY A 371 4.60 -4.65 -23.37
C GLY A 371 3.33 -5.48 -23.54
N TYR A 372 2.15 -4.89 -23.33
CA TYR A 372 0.87 -5.58 -23.53
C TYR A 372 0.56 -5.83 -25.02
N ALA A 373 1.00 -4.97 -25.93
CA ALA A 373 0.89 -5.22 -27.36
C ALA A 373 1.72 -6.42 -27.80
N VAL A 374 2.90 -6.63 -27.23
CA VAL A 374 3.72 -7.84 -27.47
C VAL A 374 2.99 -9.10 -26.99
N GLN A 375 2.23 -9.04 -25.88
CA GLN A 375 1.45 -10.19 -25.41
C GLN A 375 0.36 -10.65 -26.40
N ILE A 376 -0.15 -9.76 -27.26
CA ILE A 376 -1.17 -10.11 -28.27
C ILE A 376 -0.64 -11.19 -29.24
N VAL A 377 0.65 -11.14 -29.56
CA VAL A 377 1.31 -12.02 -30.51
C VAL A 377 2.26 -13.04 -29.85
N ALA A 378 2.36 -13.00 -28.51
CA ALA A 378 3.20 -13.92 -27.77
C ALA A 378 2.55 -15.32 -27.74
N ASP A 379 3.25 -16.29 -28.30
CA ASP A 379 2.88 -17.71 -28.33
C ASP A 379 3.95 -18.61 -27.69
N SER A 380 5.01 -18.01 -27.18
CA SER A 380 6.17 -18.67 -26.58
C SER A 380 6.57 -17.99 -25.27
N TRP A 381 7.30 -18.72 -24.42
CA TRP A 381 7.84 -18.18 -23.18
C TRP A 381 8.67 -16.90 -23.40
N ALA A 382 9.49 -16.88 -24.47
CA ALA A 382 10.33 -15.72 -24.77
C ALA A 382 9.51 -14.46 -25.15
N GLY A 383 8.39 -14.65 -25.84
CA GLY A 383 7.45 -13.56 -26.13
C GLY A 383 6.85 -12.96 -24.86
N PHE A 384 6.39 -13.81 -23.94
CA PHE A 384 5.88 -13.34 -22.63
C PHE A 384 6.98 -12.71 -21.78
N ALA A 385 8.21 -13.26 -21.79
CA ALA A 385 9.35 -12.69 -21.07
C ALA A 385 9.67 -11.28 -21.58
N LEU A 386 9.71 -11.07 -22.89
CA LEU A 386 9.89 -9.75 -23.49
C LEU A 386 8.77 -8.78 -23.06
N ALA A 387 7.53 -9.23 -23.10
CA ALA A 387 6.39 -8.44 -22.65
C ALA A 387 6.53 -8.03 -21.17
N VAL A 388 6.88 -8.98 -20.29
CA VAL A 388 7.09 -8.73 -18.85
C VAL A 388 8.21 -7.71 -18.62
N VAL A 389 9.33 -7.84 -19.30
CA VAL A 389 10.44 -6.87 -19.22
C VAL A 389 9.97 -5.47 -19.60
N LEU A 390 9.21 -5.33 -20.69
CA LEU A 390 8.72 -4.05 -21.17
C LEU A 390 7.73 -3.42 -20.18
N TRP A 391 6.68 -4.15 -19.76
CA TRP A 391 5.72 -3.56 -18.84
C TRP A 391 6.31 -3.31 -17.45
N THR A 392 7.31 -4.09 -16.99
CA THR A 392 8.04 -3.81 -15.75
C THR A 392 8.82 -2.50 -15.83
N LEU A 393 9.47 -2.22 -16.96
CA LEU A 393 10.10 -0.91 -17.18
C LEU A 393 9.08 0.24 -17.13
N GLY A 394 7.89 0.02 -17.67
CA GLY A 394 6.79 0.97 -17.58
C GLY A 394 6.27 1.17 -16.16
N GLU A 395 6.20 0.10 -15.37
CA GLU A 395 5.78 0.08 -13.96
C GLU A 395 6.67 0.99 -13.10
N LEU A 396 7.98 0.96 -13.30
CA LEU A 396 8.94 1.83 -12.59
C LEU A 396 8.60 3.32 -12.71
N GLY A 397 8.08 3.74 -13.87
CA GLY A 397 7.67 5.14 -14.13
C GLY A 397 6.22 5.43 -13.75
N THR A 398 5.40 4.43 -13.51
CA THR A 398 3.95 4.62 -13.32
C THR A 398 3.56 4.68 -11.85
N PHE A 399 3.83 3.64 -11.06
CA PHE A 399 3.37 3.56 -9.67
C PHE A 399 3.88 4.67 -8.76
N PRO A 400 5.20 4.93 -8.66
CA PRO A 400 5.71 5.98 -7.76
C PRO A 400 5.18 7.36 -8.14
N ILE A 401 5.12 7.64 -9.44
CA ILE A 401 4.67 8.93 -9.95
C ILE A 401 3.16 9.13 -9.79
N ALA A 402 2.36 8.08 -9.98
CA ALA A 402 0.92 8.15 -9.76
C ALA A 402 0.60 8.49 -8.30
N THR A 403 1.23 7.81 -7.35
CA THR A 403 1.04 8.06 -5.92
C THR A 403 1.43 9.49 -5.51
N THR A 404 2.58 9.97 -6.01
CA THR A 404 3.02 11.36 -5.75
C THR A 404 2.10 12.38 -6.41
N THR A 405 1.53 12.06 -7.57
CA THR A 405 0.54 12.92 -8.25
C THR A 405 -0.73 13.06 -7.43
N VAL A 406 -1.27 11.95 -6.87
CA VAL A 406 -2.41 11.98 -5.94
C VAL A 406 -2.12 12.87 -4.74
N ALA A 407 -0.96 12.69 -4.11
CA ALA A 407 -0.56 13.48 -2.95
C ALA A 407 -0.43 14.99 -3.26
N ALA A 408 0.05 15.34 -4.46
CA ALA A 408 0.18 16.72 -4.91
C ALA A 408 -1.16 17.36 -5.32
N MET A 409 -2.13 16.56 -5.75
CA MET A 409 -3.50 17.02 -6.07
C MET A 409 -4.36 17.18 -4.82
N ALA A 410 -3.99 16.58 -3.70
CA ALA A 410 -4.76 16.61 -2.46
C ALA A 410 -4.45 17.88 -1.65
N PRO A 411 -5.49 18.67 -1.24
CA PRO A 411 -5.32 19.74 -0.26
C PRO A 411 -4.78 19.22 1.07
N SER A 412 -4.02 20.05 1.82
CA SER A 412 -3.44 19.67 3.13
C SER A 412 -4.49 19.08 4.09
N SER A 413 -5.66 19.68 4.11
CA SER A 413 -6.79 19.35 4.97
C SER A 413 -7.58 18.08 4.59
N ALA A 414 -7.36 17.50 3.38
CA ALA A 414 -8.12 16.34 2.87
C ALA A 414 -7.24 15.23 2.28
N ARG A 415 -5.91 15.26 2.52
CA ARG A 415 -4.96 14.27 1.96
C ARG A 415 -5.37 12.82 2.21
N GLY A 416 -5.80 12.51 3.43
CA GLY A 416 -6.23 11.16 3.79
C GLY A 416 -7.39 10.67 2.95
N THR A 417 -8.40 11.53 2.69
CA THR A 417 -9.58 11.17 1.89
C THR A 417 -9.23 10.92 0.42
N TYR A 418 -8.35 11.78 -0.17
CA TYR A 418 -7.88 11.58 -1.56
C TYR A 418 -7.11 10.26 -1.71
N GLN A 419 -6.18 10.00 -0.79
CA GLN A 419 -5.42 8.75 -0.79
C GLN A 419 -6.31 7.54 -0.53
N GLY A 420 -7.31 7.68 0.35
CA GLY A 420 -8.30 6.66 0.64
C GLY A 420 -9.09 6.25 -0.60
N VAL A 421 -9.61 7.21 -1.37
CA VAL A 421 -10.31 6.92 -2.64
C VAL A 421 -9.40 6.21 -3.64
N TYR A 422 -8.15 6.66 -3.79
CA TYR A 422 -7.19 6.01 -4.67
C TYR A 422 -6.90 4.56 -4.26
N ASN A 423 -6.75 4.28 -2.96
CA ASN A 423 -6.53 2.94 -2.43
C ASN A 423 -7.77 2.03 -2.59
N VAL A 424 -8.98 2.58 -2.48
CA VAL A 424 -10.21 1.83 -2.78
C VAL A 424 -10.23 1.37 -4.23
N LEU A 425 -9.85 2.21 -5.19
CA LEU A 425 -9.78 1.82 -6.60
C LEU A 425 -8.71 0.75 -6.87
N TRP A 426 -7.57 0.81 -6.18
CA TRP A 426 -6.57 -0.24 -6.18
C TRP A 426 -7.14 -1.58 -5.70
N SER A 427 -7.78 -1.59 -4.53
CA SER A 427 -8.38 -2.81 -3.95
C SER A 427 -9.54 -3.36 -4.81
N LEU A 428 -10.33 -2.46 -5.38
CA LEU A 428 -11.41 -2.84 -6.31
C LEU A 428 -10.86 -3.49 -7.58
N SER A 429 -9.70 -3.05 -8.05
CA SER A 429 -9.03 -3.69 -9.20
C SER A 429 -8.55 -5.11 -8.87
N ILE A 430 -8.04 -5.35 -7.67
CA ILE A 430 -7.69 -6.72 -7.20
C ILE A 430 -8.92 -7.63 -7.25
N ALA A 431 -10.09 -7.10 -6.91
CA ALA A 431 -11.33 -7.87 -6.93
C ALA A 431 -11.86 -8.08 -8.36
N LEU A 432 -11.87 -7.07 -9.21
CA LEU A 432 -12.53 -7.12 -10.51
C LEU A 432 -11.66 -7.71 -11.63
N ALA A 433 -10.35 -7.49 -11.58
CA ALA A 433 -9.46 -7.92 -12.67
C ALA A 433 -9.49 -9.44 -12.92
N PRO A 434 -9.44 -10.33 -11.90
CA PRO A 434 -9.53 -11.78 -12.13
C PRO A 434 -10.85 -12.20 -12.75
N MET A 435 -11.97 -11.61 -12.30
CA MET A 435 -13.30 -11.90 -12.83
C MET A 435 -13.41 -11.51 -14.31
N ILE A 436 -12.98 -10.30 -14.66
CA ILE A 436 -13.00 -9.80 -16.04
C ILE A 436 -12.06 -10.64 -16.91
N GLY A 437 -10.83 -10.89 -16.45
CA GLY A 437 -9.84 -11.66 -17.21
C GLY A 437 -10.25 -13.10 -17.44
N GLY A 438 -10.75 -13.78 -16.41
CA GLY A 438 -11.24 -15.14 -16.52
C GLY A 438 -12.43 -15.27 -17.48
N TRP A 439 -13.39 -14.37 -17.38
CA TRP A 439 -14.54 -14.35 -18.30
C TRP A 439 -14.11 -14.07 -19.74
N VAL A 440 -13.28 -13.06 -20.00
CA VAL A 440 -12.82 -12.75 -21.35
C VAL A 440 -12.02 -13.90 -21.95
N ILE A 441 -11.16 -14.57 -21.17
CA ILE A 441 -10.38 -15.70 -21.68
C ILE A 441 -11.29 -16.89 -21.98
N SER A 442 -12.25 -17.20 -21.11
CA SER A 442 -13.21 -18.30 -21.28
C SER A 442 -14.04 -18.16 -22.54
N ASP A 443 -14.55 -16.96 -22.84
CA ASP A 443 -15.51 -16.76 -23.93
C ASP A 443 -14.85 -16.33 -25.24
N PHE A 444 -13.73 -15.61 -25.17
CA PHE A 444 -13.09 -14.97 -26.33
C PHE A 444 -11.61 -15.33 -26.52
N GLY A 445 -11.00 -15.99 -25.54
CA GLY A 445 -9.59 -16.39 -25.55
C GLY A 445 -8.61 -15.31 -25.09
N GLY A 446 -7.39 -15.75 -24.74
CA GLY A 446 -6.37 -14.88 -24.17
C GLY A 446 -5.93 -13.72 -25.07
N ARG A 447 -5.90 -13.93 -26.40
CA ARG A 447 -5.52 -12.87 -27.34
C ARG A 447 -6.47 -11.66 -27.27
N VAL A 448 -7.78 -11.90 -27.12
CA VAL A 448 -8.78 -10.83 -26.99
C VAL A 448 -8.58 -10.06 -25.67
N LEU A 449 -8.23 -10.74 -24.59
CA LEU A 449 -7.87 -10.09 -23.33
C LEU A 449 -6.70 -9.11 -23.51
N TRP A 450 -5.63 -9.52 -24.22
CA TRP A 450 -4.46 -8.66 -24.42
C TRP A 450 -4.76 -7.47 -25.35
N ILE A 451 -5.61 -7.66 -26.36
CA ILE A 451 -6.09 -6.56 -27.20
C ILE A 451 -6.88 -5.56 -26.33
N ALA A 452 -7.82 -6.04 -25.51
CA ALA A 452 -8.62 -5.18 -24.64
C ALA A 452 -7.72 -4.42 -23.63
N CYS A 453 -6.76 -5.10 -22.98
CA CYS A 453 -5.80 -4.48 -22.09
C CYS A 453 -4.99 -3.39 -22.78
N THR A 454 -4.49 -3.66 -23.99
CA THR A 454 -3.72 -2.70 -24.79
C THR A 454 -4.55 -1.47 -25.11
N LEU A 455 -5.81 -1.64 -25.55
CA LEU A 455 -6.72 -0.53 -25.86
C LEU A 455 -7.04 0.30 -24.63
N VAL A 456 -7.27 -0.34 -23.47
CA VAL A 456 -7.49 0.38 -22.19
C VAL A 456 -6.24 1.19 -21.83
N LEU A 457 -5.04 0.63 -21.96
CA LEU A 457 -3.79 1.34 -21.67
C LEU A 457 -3.55 2.52 -22.63
N ILE A 458 -3.88 2.38 -23.90
CA ILE A 458 -3.84 3.48 -24.88
C ILE A 458 -4.82 4.58 -24.44
N ALA A 459 -6.06 4.23 -24.09
CA ALA A 459 -7.06 5.19 -23.63
C ALA A 459 -6.59 5.91 -22.35
N VAL A 460 -6.02 5.17 -21.39
CA VAL A 460 -5.43 5.74 -20.17
C VAL A 460 -4.29 6.71 -20.51
N THR A 461 -3.37 6.31 -21.38
CA THR A 461 -2.21 7.13 -21.77
C THR A 461 -2.65 8.42 -22.48
N CYS A 462 -3.61 8.32 -23.40
CA CYS A 462 -4.18 9.48 -24.08
C CYS A 462 -4.96 10.36 -23.10
N GLY A 463 -5.79 9.78 -22.23
CA GLY A 463 -6.53 10.50 -21.21
C GLY A 463 -5.62 11.28 -20.26
N LEU A 464 -4.49 10.68 -19.84
CA LEU A 464 -3.50 11.37 -19.02
C LEU A 464 -2.78 12.50 -19.76
N ARG A 465 -2.59 12.40 -21.07
CA ARG A 465 -2.05 13.52 -21.88
C ARG A 465 -3.06 14.67 -21.99
N VAL A 466 -4.30 14.36 -22.30
CA VAL A 466 -5.38 15.36 -22.45
C VAL A 466 -5.64 16.09 -21.13
N THR A 467 -5.72 15.35 -20.03
CA THR A 467 -6.00 15.91 -18.69
C THR A 467 -4.79 16.56 -18.02
N LYS A 468 -3.60 16.56 -18.66
CA LYS A 468 -2.36 17.10 -18.06
C LYS A 468 -2.53 18.55 -17.59
N ALA A 469 -3.02 19.45 -18.43
CA ALA A 469 -3.17 20.86 -18.08
C ALA A 469 -4.14 21.08 -16.90
N SER A 470 -5.17 20.25 -16.78
CA SER A 470 -6.12 20.30 -15.65
C SER A 470 -5.48 19.85 -14.35
N ARG A 471 -4.69 18.75 -14.38
CA ARG A 471 -3.92 18.27 -13.22
C ARG A 471 -2.86 19.27 -12.76
N ASP A 472 -2.08 19.82 -13.72
CA ASP A 472 -1.02 20.79 -13.40
C ASP A 472 -1.62 22.05 -12.72
N ARG A 473 -2.81 22.50 -13.17
CA ARG A 473 -3.54 23.61 -12.52
C ARG A 473 -4.03 23.26 -11.13
N ALA A 474 -4.56 22.05 -10.92
CA ALA A 474 -5.00 21.57 -9.61
C ALA A 474 -3.82 21.51 -8.61
N MET A 475 -2.68 20.95 -9.02
CA MET A 475 -1.47 20.90 -8.20
C MET A 475 -0.94 22.30 -7.87
N ALA A 476 -0.90 23.22 -8.86
CA ALA A 476 -0.45 24.58 -8.64
C ALA A 476 -1.37 25.36 -7.69
N ARG A 477 -2.68 25.14 -7.73
CA ARG A 477 -3.64 25.71 -6.77
C ARG A 477 -3.33 25.27 -5.34
N ASN A 478 -3.14 23.97 -5.11
CA ASN A 478 -2.85 23.45 -3.77
C ASN A 478 -1.53 23.94 -3.20
N VAL A 479 -0.48 24.09 -4.04
CA VAL A 479 0.79 24.69 -3.60
C VAL A 479 0.59 26.15 -3.15
N ARG A 480 -0.22 26.94 -3.86
CA ARG A 480 -0.52 28.33 -3.46
C ARG A 480 -1.32 28.39 -2.16
N GLU A 481 -2.28 27.49 -1.95
CA GLU A 481 -3.05 27.39 -0.70
C GLU A 481 -2.13 27.06 0.48
N GLN A 482 -1.17 26.13 0.32
CA GLN A 482 -0.19 25.75 1.36
C GLN A 482 0.81 26.87 1.72
N VAL A 483 1.13 27.76 0.78
CA VAL A 483 2.01 28.92 1.02
C VAL A 483 1.27 30.08 1.66
N ALA A 484 -0.06 30.13 1.50
CA ALA A 484 -0.92 31.18 2.08
C ALA A 484 -1.41 30.85 3.50
N GLU A 485 -1.36 29.58 3.93
CA GLU A 485 -1.59 29.09 5.30
C GLU A 485 -0.32 29.25 6.16
#